data_514d8dd605c97e1d7d1634ad03f3f1ed
#
_entry.id   514d8dd605c97e1d7d1634ad03f3f1ed
#
_cell.length_a   1.000
_cell.length_b   1.000
_cell.length_c   1.000
_cell.angle_alpha   90.00
_cell.angle_beta   90.00
_cell.angle_gamma   90.00
#
_symmetry.space_group_name_H-M   'P 1'
#
loop_
_entity.id
_entity.type
_entity.pdbx_description
1 polymer ?
#
loop_
_entity_poly.entity_id
_entity_poly.type
_entity_poly.pdbx_seq_one_letter_code
_entity_poly.pdbx_strand_id
1 'polypeptide(L)'
;EENSNVVRLIRGSELIARSGDSESARTYYHYASDEMGSTTHIVDESGNVQNRYAYDAWGKIEVKEEAVPNRFTYYGQQIDPITQQYYLRTRFYNPVIGRFTQEDTYRSDGLNLYTYCANNPVFYVDPSGYVAQNFAPKIMLNSLEWILA
;
A
#
# COMPACT_ATOMS: atom_id res chain seq x y z
N GLU A 1 -5.70 -29.80 -8.73
CA GLU A 1 -6.62 -29.30 -7.67
C GLU A 1 -5.97 -28.09 -7.05
N GLU A 2 -6.41 -26.90 -7.46
CA GLU A 2 -5.98 -25.65 -6.81
C GLU A 2 -6.67 -25.57 -5.44
N ASN A 3 -5.87 -25.65 -4.38
CA ASN A 3 -6.29 -25.30 -3.04
C ASN A 3 -6.61 -23.80 -3.05
N SER A 4 -7.87 -23.43 -3.25
CA SER A 4 -8.36 -22.07 -3.19
C SER A 4 -8.44 -21.61 -1.73
N ASN A 5 -7.29 -21.25 -1.15
CA ASN A 5 -7.28 -20.54 0.13
C ASN A 5 -7.88 -19.16 -0.09
N VAL A 6 -9.12 -18.98 0.29
CA VAL A 6 -9.81 -17.70 0.21
C VAL A 6 -9.26 -16.78 1.33
N VAL A 7 -8.60 -15.71 0.94
CA VAL A 7 -8.16 -14.66 1.85
C VAL A 7 -9.17 -13.52 1.80
N ARG A 8 -9.78 -13.21 2.94
CA ARG A 8 -10.68 -12.05 3.08
C ARG A 8 -9.92 -10.88 3.64
N LEU A 9 -10.09 -9.71 3.03
CA LEU A 9 -9.49 -8.47 3.47
C LEU A 9 -10.54 -7.58 4.11
N ILE A 10 -10.24 -7.07 5.29
CA ILE A 10 -11.07 -6.11 6.01
C ILE A 10 -10.45 -4.74 5.80
N ARG A 11 -11.20 -3.85 5.13
CA ARG A 11 -10.80 -2.49 4.83
C ARG A 11 -11.74 -1.47 5.48
N GLY A 12 -11.13 -0.43 6.08
CA GLY A 12 -11.74 0.87 6.31
C GLY A 12 -11.20 1.87 5.31
N SER A 13 -10.75 3.02 5.76
CA SER A 13 -9.94 3.96 4.95
C SER A 13 -8.58 3.34 4.58
N GLU A 14 -8.08 2.45 5.42
CA GLU A 14 -6.86 1.66 5.25
C GLU A 14 -7.15 0.16 5.32
N LEU A 15 -6.15 -0.65 5.01
CA LEU A 15 -6.21 -2.08 5.20
C LEU A 15 -6.04 -2.38 6.70
N ILE A 16 -7.06 -3.00 7.33
CA ILE A 16 -7.10 -3.22 8.77
C ILE A 16 -6.66 -4.64 9.12
N ALA A 17 -7.25 -5.64 8.46
CA ALA A 17 -6.99 -7.03 8.78
C ALA A 17 -7.21 -7.96 7.58
N ARG A 18 -6.70 -9.17 7.69
CA ARG A 18 -6.99 -10.28 6.79
C ARG A 18 -7.39 -11.52 7.57
N SER A 19 -8.27 -12.32 7.04
CA SER A 19 -8.51 -13.67 7.54
C SER A 19 -8.13 -14.70 6.48
N GLY A 20 -7.47 -15.78 6.91
CA GLY A 20 -7.30 -16.97 6.13
C GLY A 20 -8.37 -17.99 6.55
N ASP A 21 -9.10 -18.56 5.59
CA ASP A 21 -9.98 -19.69 5.86
C ASP A 21 -9.17 -20.97 5.69
N SER A 22 -8.77 -21.61 6.80
CA SER A 22 -8.41 -23.02 6.79
C SER A 22 -9.64 -23.83 7.22
N GLU A 23 -9.76 -25.07 6.76
CA GLU A 23 -10.95 -25.93 7.02
C GLU A 23 -11.31 -26.11 8.50
N SER A 24 -10.41 -25.76 9.43
CA SER A 24 -10.60 -26.01 10.87
C SER A 24 -10.60 -24.76 11.77
N ALA A 25 -10.08 -23.61 11.33
CA ALA A 25 -10.07 -22.39 12.15
C ALA A 25 -9.86 -21.13 11.30
N ARG A 26 -10.56 -20.05 11.65
CA ARG A 26 -10.29 -18.72 11.12
C ARG A 26 -9.13 -18.10 11.88
N THR A 27 -8.08 -17.73 11.15
CA THR A 27 -6.96 -16.98 11.72
C THR A 27 -7.03 -15.55 11.21
N TYR A 28 -6.95 -14.58 12.13
CA TYR A 28 -6.94 -13.17 11.81
C TYR A 28 -5.52 -12.61 11.95
N TYR A 29 -5.16 -11.76 11.00
CA TYR A 29 -3.92 -11.01 11.03
C TYR A 29 -4.24 -9.53 10.88
N HIS A 30 -3.61 -8.70 11.69
CA HIS A 30 -3.81 -7.26 11.71
C HIS A 30 -2.65 -6.56 11.02
N TYR A 31 -2.99 -5.52 10.25
CA TYR A 31 -2.00 -4.68 9.57
C TYR A 31 -1.66 -3.48 10.43
N ALA A 32 -0.36 -3.26 10.66
CA ALA A 32 0.16 -2.02 11.18
C ALA A 32 0.78 -1.24 10.03
N SER A 33 0.36 0.01 9.87
CA SER A 33 0.80 0.89 8.78
C SER A 33 1.53 2.10 9.34
N ASP A 34 2.40 2.70 8.53
CA ASP A 34 2.98 4.00 8.80
C ASP A 34 1.95 5.14 8.54
N GLU A 35 2.39 6.38 8.76
CA GLU A 35 1.54 7.58 8.56
C GLU A 35 1.01 7.69 7.13
N MET A 36 1.73 7.14 6.17
CA MET A 36 1.39 7.17 4.75
C MET A 36 0.50 6.01 4.31
N GLY A 37 0.20 5.06 5.22
CA GLY A 37 -0.61 3.88 4.95
C GLY A 37 0.17 2.72 4.34
N SER A 38 1.50 2.76 4.37
CA SER A 38 2.33 1.61 3.97
C SER A 38 2.37 0.59 5.09
N THR A 39 2.17 -0.68 4.76
CA THR A 39 2.23 -1.76 5.73
C THR A 39 3.65 -1.92 6.27
N THR A 40 3.84 -1.72 7.56
CA THR A 40 5.13 -1.92 8.23
C THR A 40 5.23 -3.28 8.90
N HIS A 41 4.13 -3.75 9.50
CA HIS A 41 4.07 -5.05 10.16
C HIS A 41 2.72 -5.73 9.91
N ILE A 42 2.73 -7.04 9.99
CA ILE A 42 1.53 -7.86 10.14
C ILE A 42 1.68 -8.66 11.42
N VAL A 43 0.68 -8.58 12.30
CA VAL A 43 0.69 -9.25 13.61
C VAL A 43 -0.48 -10.24 13.71
N ASP A 44 -0.28 -11.32 14.46
CA ASP A 44 -1.32 -12.27 14.78
C ASP A 44 -2.22 -11.78 15.93
N GLU A 45 -3.25 -12.55 16.28
CA GLU A 45 -4.19 -12.23 17.38
C GLU A 45 -3.51 -12.18 18.76
N SER A 46 -2.35 -12.81 18.90
CA SER A 46 -1.54 -12.80 20.14
C SER A 46 -0.58 -11.61 20.18
N GLY A 47 -0.51 -10.80 19.12
CA GLY A 47 0.40 -9.66 19.01
C GLY A 47 1.81 -10.02 18.53
N ASN A 48 2.05 -11.27 18.08
CA ASN A 48 3.35 -11.63 17.55
C ASN A 48 3.49 -11.11 16.11
N VAL A 49 4.66 -10.54 15.81
CA VAL A 49 4.99 -10.05 14.48
C VAL A 49 5.20 -11.24 13.55
N GLN A 50 4.40 -11.30 12.49
CA GLN A 50 4.48 -12.31 11.45
C GLN A 50 5.25 -11.81 10.22
N ASN A 51 5.03 -10.55 9.85
CA ASN A 51 5.72 -9.92 8.74
C ASN A 51 6.27 -8.56 9.15
N ARG A 52 7.39 -8.19 8.53
CA ARG A 52 8.01 -6.88 8.69
C ARG A 52 8.49 -6.35 7.36
N TYR A 53 8.22 -5.05 7.11
CA TYR A 53 8.62 -4.34 5.90
C TYR A 53 9.26 -3.01 6.23
N ALA A 54 10.25 -2.62 5.42
CA ALA A 54 10.76 -1.26 5.36
C ALA A 54 10.94 -0.86 3.89
N TYR A 55 10.75 0.42 3.61
CA TYR A 55 10.74 0.96 2.25
C TYR A 55 11.68 2.16 2.16
N ASP A 56 12.24 2.36 0.98
CA ASP A 56 12.83 3.66 0.64
C ASP A 56 11.72 4.69 0.33
N ALA A 57 12.11 5.94 0.07
CA ALA A 57 11.17 7.02 -0.23
C ALA A 57 10.32 6.76 -1.49
N TRP A 58 10.77 5.91 -2.40
CA TRP A 58 10.09 5.56 -3.65
C TRP A 58 9.24 4.28 -3.53
N GLY A 59 9.25 3.65 -2.36
CA GLY A 59 8.48 2.43 -2.10
C GLY A 59 9.18 1.15 -2.51
N LYS A 60 10.47 1.20 -2.84
CA LYS A 60 11.25 -0.02 -2.99
C LYS A 60 11.38 -0.70 -1.63
N ILE A 61 11.07 -1.98 -1.56
CA ILE A 61 11.20 -2.74 -0.33
C ILE A 61 12.66 -2.99 -0.03
N GLU A 62 13.15 -2.49 1.10
CA GLU A 62 14.52 -2.69 1.59
C GLU A 62 14.60 -3.81 2.62
N VAL A 63 13.55 -3.99 3.43
CA VAL A 63 13.43 -5.10 4.38
C VAL A 63 12.13 -5.83 4.10
N LYS A 64 12.22 -7.15 3.94
CA LYS A 64 11.09 -8.04 3.74
C LYS A 64 11.29 -9.31 4.54
N GLU A 65 10.55 -9.42 5.64
CA GLU A 65 10.47 -10.63 6.46
C GLU A 65 9.01 -11.08 6.43
N GLU A 66 8.73 -12.24 5.87
CA GLU A 66 7.37 -12.74 5.71
C GLU A 66 7.21 -14.18 6.22
N ALA A 67 6.40 -14.34 7.26
CA ALA A 67 5.87 -15.64 7.68
C ALA A 67 4.50 -15.92 7.03
N VAL A 68 3.76 -14.88 6.68
CA VAL A 68 2.43 -14.96 6.06
C VAL A 68 2.45 -14.26 4.70
N PRO A 69 2.05 -14.93 3.60
CA PRO A 69 2.02 -14.32 2.27
C PRO A 69 1.20 -13.03 2.26
N ASN A 70 1.76 -11.94 1.76
CA ASN A 70 1.10 -10.65 1.68
C ASN A 70 1.44 -9.93 0.37
N ARG A 71 0.44 -9.27 -0.22
CA ARG A 71 0.59 -8.47 -1.44
C ARG A 71 0.37 -6.98 -1.24
N PHE A 72 -0.12 -6.57 -0.06
CA PHE A 72 -0.46 -5.18 0.22
C PHE A 72 0.64 -4.56 1.08
N THR A 73 1.43 -3.69 0.48
CA THR A 73 2.66 -3.16 1.08
C THR A 73 2.69 -1.64 1.02
N TYR A 74 3.47 -1.02 0.16
CA TYR A 74 3.65 0.42 0.05
C TYR A 74 2.34 1.14 -0.27
N TYR A 75 1.97 2.15 0.53
CA TYR A 75 0.66 2.83 0.47
C TYR A 75 -0.56 1.90 0.49
N GLY A 76 -0.43 0.69 1.02
CA GLY A 76 -1.48 -0.32 0.97
C GLY A 76 -1.82 -0.78 -0.46
N GLN A 77 -0.96 -0.49 -1.43
CA GLN A 77 -1.13 -0.93 -2.82
C GLN A 77 -0.65 -2.37 -3.00
N GLN A 78 -1.23 -3.01 -4.00
CA GLN A 78 -0.91 -4.38 -4.32
C GLN A 78 0.40 -4.47 -5.10
N ILE A 79 1.36 -5.22 -4.58
CA ILE A 79 2.60 -5.55 -5.29
C ILE A 79 2.43 -6.83 -6.10
N ASP A 80 2.91 -6.83 -7.34
CA ASP A 80 3.06 -8.04 -8.13
C ASP A 80 4.34 -8.80 -7.67
N PRO A 81 4.23 -10.05 -7.22
CA PRO A 81 5.36 -10.80 -6.70
C PRO A 81 6.42 -11.15 -7.75
N ILE A 82 6.06 -11.13 -9.04
CA ILE A 82 6.97 -11.47 -10.14
C ILE A 82 7.74 -10.24 -10.59
N THR A 83 7.03 -9.16 -10.92
CA THR A 83 7.63 -7.94 -11.48
C THR A 83 8.10 -6.95 -10.42
N GLN A 84 7.68 -7.14 -9.15
CA GLN A 84 7.91 -6.21 -8.02
C GLN A 84 7.40 -4.79 -8.28
N GLN A 85 6.38 -4.66 -9.12
CA GLN A 85 5.71 -3.41 -9.42
C GLN A 85 4.42 -3.29 -8.62
N TYR A 86 4.04 -2.05 -8.30
CA TYR A 86 2.78 -1.75 -7.62
C TYR A 86 1.67 -1.52 -8.63
N TYR A 87 0.54 -2.19 -8.43
CA TYR A 87 -0.65 -1.97 -9.21
C TYR A 87 -1.48 -0.84 -8.61
N LEU A 88 -1.47 0.31 -9.26
CA LEU A 88 -2.23 1.50 -8.87
C LEU A 88 -3.56 1.62 -9.65
N ARG A 89 -4.21 0.50 -9.92
CA ARG A 89 -5.49 0.35 -10.62
C ARG A 89 -5.44 0.65 -12.12
N THR A 90 -4.86 1.78 -12.53
CA THR A 90 -4.80 2.18 -13.95
C THR A 90 -3.44 1.99 -14.57
N ARG A 91 -2.39 2.10 -13.75
CA ARG A 91 -1.01 1.93 -14.19
C ARG A 91 -0.20 1.09 -13.19
N PHE A 92 0.86 0.48 -13.69
CA PHE A 92 1.88 -0.14 -12.85
C PHE A 92 2.99 0.86 -12.54
N TYR A 93 3.32 0.95 -11.26
CA TYR A 93 4.41 1.77 -10.77
C TYR A 93 5.62 0.89 -10.45
N ASN A 94 6.78 1.25 -11.00
CA ASN A 94 8.04 0.58 -10.72
C ASN A 94 8.86 1.40 -9.71
N PRO A 95 9.00 0.95 -8.45
CA PRO A 95 9.68 1.70 -7.41
C PRO A 95 11.20 1.75 -7.61
N VAL A 96 11.78 0.82 -8.39
CA VAL A 96 13.22 0.79 -8.64
C VAL A 96 13.66 1.96 -9.52
N ILE A 97 12.82 2.35 -10.49
CA ILE A 97 13.08 3.48 -11.38
C ILE A 97 12.28 4.73 -11.00
N GLY A 98 11.39 4.64 -10.00
CA GLY A 98 10.57 5.74 -9.51
C GLY A 98 9.56 6.27 -10.53
N ARG A 99 9.04 5.42 -11.43
CA ARG A 99 8.19 5.82 -12.55
C ARG A 99 7.09 4.81 -12.82
N PHE A 100 6.01 5.29 -13.46
CA PHE A 100 5.03 4.42 -14.11
C PHE A 100 5.64 3.70 -15.32
N THR A 101 5.16 2.49 -15.59
CA THR A 101 5.59 1.70 -16.76
C THR A 101 4.67 1.90 -17.97
N GLN A 102 3.52 2.57 -17.79
CA GLN A 102 2.59 2.97 -18.85
C GLN A 102 2.46 4.49 -18.90
N GLU A 103 2.22 5.02 -20.09
CA GLU A 103 1.88 6.43 -20.30
C GLU A 103 0.61 6.83 -19.57
N ASP A 104 0.59 8.08 -19.09
CA ASP A 104 -0.62 8.69 -18.59
C ASP A 104 -1.59 8.98 -19.75
N THR A 105 -2.82 8.54 -19.59
CA THR A 105 -3.89 8.90 -20.52
C THR A 105 -4.38 10.35 -20.33
N TYR A 106 -4.08 10.92 -19.16
CA TYR A 106 -4.42 12.28 -18.80
C TYR A 106 -3.23 13.22 -19.03
N ARG A 107 -3.26 13.95 -20.13
CA ARG A 107 -2.11 14.75 -20.60
C ARG A 107 -1.96 16.12 -19.94
N SER A 108 -2.74 16.43 -18.90
CA SER A 108 -2.69 17.76 -18.26
C SER A 108 -1.66 17.89 -17.14
N ASP A 109 -1.08 16.79 -16.67
CA ASP A 109 -0.13 16.76 -15.55
C ASP A 109 1.34 17.02 -15.96
N GLY A 110 1.57 17.59 -17.15
CA GLY A 110 2.89 17.96 -17.62
C GLY A 110 3.38 17.16 -18.82
N LEU A 111 4.61 17.45 -19.25
CA LEU A 111 5.21 16.86 -20.46
C LEU A 111 5.71 15.42 -20.26
N ASN A 112 5.97 14.99 -19.01
CA ASN A 112 6.46 13.65 -18.72
C ASN A 112 5.32 12.75 -18.22
N LEU A 113 4.78 11.96 -19.11
CA LEU A 113 3.62 11.09 -18.88
C LEU A 113 3.90 9.86 -17.99
N TYR A 114 5.14 9.64 -17.58
CA TYR A 114 5.55 8.51 -16.75
C TYR A 114 5.89 8.92 -15.30
N THR A 115 5.79 10.21 -14.98
CA THR A 115 6.16 10.73 -13.66
C THR A 115 5.24 10.19 -12.58
N TYR A 116 5.82 9.67 -11.50
CA TYR A 116 5.12 9.30 -10.29
C TYR A 116 5.22 10.42 -9.26
N CYS A 117 4.08 10.83 -8.67
CA CYS A 117 3.99 11.81 -7.58
C CYS A 117 4.80 13.09 -7.83
N ALA A 118 4.79 13.64 -9.05
CA ALA A 118 5.55 14.83 -9.44
C ALA A 118 7.05 14.76 -9.05
N ASN A 119 7.64 13.57 -9.04
CA ASN A 119 8.99 13.26 -8.55
C ASN A 119 9.21 13.57 -7.04
N ASN A 120 8.16 13.66 -6.25
CA ASN A 120 8.23 13.90 -4.81
C ASN A 120 7.28 12.95 -4.04
N PRO A 121 7.62 11.65 -3.93
CA PRO A 121 6.76 10.65 -3.30
C PRO A 121 6.70 10.77 -1.76
N VAL A 122 7.51 11.63 -1.16
CA VAL A 122 7.43 11.94 0.28
C VAL A 122 6.28 12.88 0.58
N PHE A 123 5.89 13.73 -0.39
CA PHE A 123 4.87 14.76 -0.22
C PHE A 123 3.55 14.42 -0.94
N TYR A 124 3.63 13.68 -2.04
CA TYR A 124 2.48 13.29 -2.85
C TYR A 124 2.24 11.79 -2.83
N VAL A 125 0.99 11.42 -3.01
CA VAL A 125 0.53 10.05 -3.22
C VAL A 125 -0.31 9.98 -4.50
N ASP A 126 -0.31 8.85 -5.17
CA ASP A 126 -1.22 8.58 -6.29
C ASP A 126 -2.03 7.31 -6.02
N PRO A 127 -3.22 7.42 -5.43
CA PRO A 127 -4.05 6.25 -5.10
C PRO A 127 -4.67 5.55 -6.30
N SER A 128 -4.76 6.24 -7.42
CA SER A 128 -5.52 5.80 -8.61
C SER A 128 -4.65 5.45 -9.81
N GLY A 129 -3.40 5.89 -9.80
CA GLY A 129 -2.51 5.82 -10.95
C GLY A 129 -2.81 6.85 -12.05
N TYR A 130 -3.56 7.92 -11.72
CA TYR A 130 -3.87 9.02 -12.64
C TYR A 130 -3.26 10.35 -12.20
N VAL A 131 -3.51 10.74 -10.94
CA VAL A 131 -3.19 12.09 -10.45
C VAL A 131 -2.55 12.01 -9.08
N ALA A 132 -1.39 12.68 -8.95
CA ALA A 132 -0.75 12.89 -7.69
C ALA A 132 -1.58 13.83 -6.80
N GLN A 133 -1.78 13.45 -5.55
CA GLN A 133 -2.52 14.20 -4.53
C GLN A 133 -1.59 14.54 -3.38
N ASN A 134 -1.83 15.70 -2.73
CA ASN A 134 -1.12 16.02 -1.51
C ASN A 134 -1.40 14.95 -0.45
N PHE A 135 -0.34 14.45 0.15
CA PHE A 135 -0.48 13.66 1.36
C PHE A 135 -0.84 14.60 2.52
N ALA A 136 -2.12 14.60 2.91
CA ALA A 136 -2.54 15.23 4.15
C ALA A 136 -2.49 14.16 5.25
N PRO A 137 -1.58 14.26 6.23
CA PRO A 137 -1.58 13.35 7.37
C PRO A 137 -2.96 13.41 8.04
N LYS A 138 -3.60 12.28 8.27
CA LYS A 138 -4.91 12.18 8.95
C LYS A 138 -4.94 12.91 10.31
N ILE A 139 -3.79 13.10 10.93
CA ILE A 139 -3.63 13.82 12.18
C ILE A 139 -4.04 15.30 12.05
N MET A 140 -3.84 15.94 10.89
CA MET A 140 -4.25 17.33 10.68
C MET A 140 -5.76 17.51 10.49
N LEU A 141 -6.45 16.54 9.92
CA LEU A 141 -7.91 16.60 9.76
C LEU A 141 -8.65 16.48 11.10
N ASN A 142 -8.17 15.59 11.98
CA ASN A 142 -8.77 15.43 13.31
C ASN A 142 -8.51 16.64 14.24
N SER A 143 -7.40 17.37 14.06
CA SER A 143 -7.11 18.56 14.87
C SER A 143 -7.94 19.79 14.45
N LEU A 144 -8.34 19.87 13.19
CA LEU A 144 -9.19 20.98 12.70
C LEU A 144 -10.67 20.80 13.10
N GLU A 145 -11.17 19.57 13.20
CA GLU A 145 -12.53 19.31 13.68
C GLU A 145 -12.70 19.66 15.16
N TRP A 146 -11.67 19.55 15.99
CA TRP A 146 -11.71 19.94 17.40
C TRP A 146 -11.59 21.45 17.62
N ILE A 147 -11.07 22.20 16.66
CA ILE A 147 -10.94 23.66 16.74
C ILE A 147 -12.24 24.35 16.29
N LEU A 148 -13.06 23.68 15.47
CA LEU A 148 -14.32 24.23 14.95
C LEU A 148 -15.57 23.73 15.72
N ALA A 149 -15.38 22.87 16.67
CA ALA A 149 -16.41 22.42 17.60
C ALA A 149 -16.30 23.16 18.93
#